data_5b705026dd05d40ab8fc56106e06d26f
#
_entry.id   5b705026dd05d40ab8fc56106e06d26f
#
_cell.length_a   1.000
_cell.length_b   1.000
_cell.length_c   1.000
_cell.angle_alpha   90.00
_cell.angle_beta   90.00
_cell.angle_gamma   90.00
#
_symmetry.space_group_name_H-M   'P 1'
#
loop_
_entity.id
_entity.type
_entity.pdbx_description
1 polymer ?
#
loop_
_entity_poly.entity_id
_entity_poly.type
_entity_poly.pdbx_seq_one_letter_code
_entity_poly.pdbx_strand_id
1 'polypeptide(L)'
;MQKNIPVTYVPARNSIFLTFAASCAEASNAEAIFIGANALDYSGYPDCRPEYFEAAEKMIRLGTKAGVEGKKIEIKAPLLKLSKKEIVILGNKLGVPFEKTWSCYQGKERPCGECDSCILRAKGFREAGIVDPLSASLQGMTSEISAHH
;
A
#
# COMPACT_ATOMS: atom_id res chain seq x y z
N MET A 1 -16.21 17.90 -8.41
CA MET A 1 -16.40 16.64 -7.64
C MET A 1 -15.71 16.82 -6.29
N GLN A 2 -16.48 16.88 -5.20
CA GLN A 2 -15.89 16.83 -3.85
C GLN A 2 -15.25 15.44 -3.70
N LYS A 3 -13.92 15.40 -3.60
CA LYS A 3 -13.19 14.18 -3.26
C LYS A 3 -13.41 13.94 -1.76
N ASN A 4 -14.46 13.20 -1.41
CA ASN A 4 -14.66 12.81 -0.03
C ASN A 4 -13.47 11.96 0.44
N ILE A 5 -12.89 12.37 1.57
CA ILE A 5 -11.88 11.56 2.24
C ILE A 5 -12.57 10.25 2.70
N PRO A 6 -12.00 9.07 2.41
CA PRO A 6 -12.60 7.80 2.79
C PRO A 6 -12.81 7.66 4.30
N VAL A 7 -13.87 6.96 4.70
CA VAL A 7 -14.12 6.65 6.13
C VAL A 7 -13.01 5.80 6.77
N THR A 8 -12.20 5.13 5.95
CA THR A 8 -11.01 4.36 6.37
C THR A 8 -9.76 5.21 6.55
N TYR A 9 -9.87 6.55 6.38
CA TYR A 9 -8.75 7.45 6.60
C TYR A 9 -8.37 7.48 8.09
N VAL A 10 -7.11 7.21 8.36
CA VAL A 10 -6.50 7.39 9.68
C VAL A 10 -5.70 8.69 9.65
N PRO A 11 -6.04 9.69 10.48
CA PRO A 11 -5.38 10.99 10.45
C PRO A 11 -3.86 10.89 10.58
N ALA A 12 -3.14 11.50 9.63
CA ALA A 12 -1.68 11.60 9.61
C ALA A 12 -0.92 10.27 9.72
N ARG A 13 -1.52 9.12 9.36
CA ARG A 13 -0.89 7.80 9.50
C ARG A 13 0.46 7.72 8.82
N ASN A 14 0.58 8.19 7.57
CA ASN A 14 1.85 8.16 6.85
C ASN A 14 2.86 9.15 7.45
N SER A 15 2.43 10.25 8.05
CA SER A 15 3.32 11.17 8.77
C SER A 15 3.94 10.49 9.99
N ILE A 16 3.16 9.74 10.77
CA ILE A 16 3.63 8.96 11.91
C ILE A 16 4.66 7.92 11.44
N PHE A 17 4.34 7.14 10.41
CA PHE A 17 5.26 6.13 9.88
C PHE A 17 6.55 6.75 9.34
N LEU A 18 6.48 7.86 8.62
CA LEU A 18 7.65 8.51 8.06
C LEU A 18 8.55 9.13 9.15
N THR A 19 7.99 9.68 10.22
CA THR A 19 8.81 10.23 11.32
C THR A 19 9.53 9.13 12.09
N PHE A 20 8.89 7.99 12.37
CA PHE A 20 9.55 6.82 12.94
C PHE A 20 10.63 6.26 11.99
N ALA A 21 10.32 6.12 10.71
CA ALA A 21 11.27 5.64 9.73
C ALA A 21 12.47 6.59 9.57
N ALA A 22 12.26 7.90 9.63
CA ALA A 22 13.34 8.89 9.59
C ALA A 22 14.28 8.78 10.79
N SER A 23 13.71 8.62 12.00
CA SER A 23 14.51 8.38 13.21
C SER A 23 15.34 7.10 13.09
N CYS A 24 14.75 6.02 12.60
CA CYS A 24 15.45 4.76 12.39
C CYS A 24 16.55 4.89 11.31
N ALA A 25 16.23 5.56 10.19
CA ALA A 25 17.16 5.79 9.10
C ALA A 25 18.39 6.59 9.56
N GLU A 26 18.18 7.66 10.35
CA GLU A 26 19.26 8.46 10.90
C GLU A 26 20.13 7.63 11.85
N ALA A 27 19.52 6.88 12.79
CA ALA A 27 20.23 6.06 13.75
C ALA A 27 21.04 4.92 13.11
N SER A 28 20.57 4.40 11.97
CA SER A 28 21.24 3.32 11.22
C SER A 28 22.12 3.82 10.08
N ASN A 29 22.25 5.14 9.88
CA ASN A 29 22.91 5.76 8.74
C ASN A 29 22.36 5.28 7.38
N ALA A 30 21.06 5.02 7.29
CA ALA A 30 20.41 4.68 6.04
C ALA A 30 20.21 5.92 5.16
N GLU A 31 20.30 5.74 3.85
CA GLU A 31 20.20 6.83 2.88
C GLU A 31 18.80 6.96 2.26
N ALA A 32 17.91 5.99 2.50
CA ALA A 32 16.57 5.97 1.94
C ALA A 32 15.54 5.30 2.83
N ILE A 33 14.30 5.79 2.74
CA ILE A 33 13.08 5.21 3.31
C ILE A 33 12.18 4.79 2.15
N PHE A 34 11.76 3.53 2.12
CA PHE A 34 10.79 3.05 1.15
C PHE A 34 9.39 3.00 1.75
N ILE A 35 8.41 3.53 1.01
CA ILE A 35 6.99 3.50 1.39
C ILE A 35 6.13 2.96 0.26
N GLY A 36 5.22 2.03 0.57
CA GLY A 36 4.30 1.40 -0.38
C GLY A 36 3.03 2.21 -0.68
N ALA A 37 3.10 3.53 -0.61
CA ALA A 37 1.95 4.38 -0.92
C ALA A 37 1.57 4.29 -2.41
N ASN A 38 0.25 4.34 -2.69
CA ASN A 38 -0.30 4.34 -4.03
C ASN A 38 -1.33 5.47 -4.16
N ALA A 39 -1.17 6.31 -5.18
CA ALA A 39 -2.00 7.49 -5.40
C ALA A 39 -2.99 7.34 -6.56
N LEU A 40 -2.76 6.39 -7.48
CA LEU A 40 -3.42 6.39 -8.78
C LEU A 40 -4.86 5.85 -8.74
N ASP A 41 -5.12 4.71 -8.10
CA ASP A 41 -6.41 4.04 -8.19
C ASP A 41 -7.45 4.54 -7.19
N TYR A 42 -7.03 4.97 -6.03
CA TYR A 42 -7.92 5.54 -5.01
C TYR A 42 -7.11 6.26 -3.94
N SER A 43 -6.85 7.53 -4.15
CA SER A 43 -6.21 8.30 -3.09
C SER A 43 -7.05 9.51 -2.71
N GLY A 44 -8.16 9.23 -2.02
CA GLY A 44 -8.77 10.24 -1.18
C GLY A 44 -7.92 10.55 0.06
N TYR A 45 -6.77 9.87 0.25
CA TYR A 45 -5.88 10.10 1.39
C TYR A 45 -4.94 11.27 1.11
N PRO A 46 -5.01 12.35 1.90
CA PRO A 46 -4.16 13.54 1.73
C PRO A 46 -2.66 13.22 1.78
N ASP A 47 -2.29 12.23 2.60
CA ASP A 47 -0.92 11.80 2.89
C ASP A 47 -0.39 10.69 1.94
N CYS A 48 -1.03 10.54 0.75
CA CYS A 48 -0.56 9.66 -0.33
C CYS A 48 -0.23 10.44 -1.62
N ARG A 49 -0.25 11.76 -1.60
CA ARG A 49 0.00 12.60 -2.78
C ARG A 49 1.49 12.87 -2.99
N PRO A 50 1.96 13.06 -4.24
CA PRO A 50 3.37 13.36 -4.51
C PRO A 50 3.91 14.55 -3.72
N GLU A 51 3.17 15.67 -3.71
CA GLU A 51 3.55 16.88 -2.98
C GLU A 51 3.67 16.69 -1.47
N TYR A 52 2.94 15.72 -0.91
CA TYR A 52 3.08 15.35 0.49
C TYR A 52 4.46 14.72 0.77
N PHE A 53 4.92 13.81 -0.09
CA PHE A 53 6.23 13.16 0.08
C PHE A 53 7.40 14.15 -0.11
N GLU A 54 7.27 15.09 -1.05
CA GLU A 54 8.24 16.17 -1.22
C GLU A 54 8.35 17.05 0.04
N ALA A 55 7.20 17.40 0.62
CA ALA A 55 7.17 18.18 1.88
C ALA A 55 7.73 17.38 3.06
N ALA A 56 7.43 16.07 3.15
CA ALA A 56 7.96 15.20 4.19
C ALA A 56 9.48 15.04 4.09
N GLU A 57 10.03 14.86 2.89
CA GLU A 57 11.48 14.80 2.67
C GLU A 57 12.15 16.13 3.07
N LYS A 58 11.54 17.26 2.76
CA LYS A 58 12.01 18.58 3.19
C LYS A 58 12.00 18.71 4.72
N MET A 59 10.91 18.25 5.37
CA MET A 59 10.80 18.24 6.83
C MET A 59 11.93 17.42 7.48
N ILE A 60 12.15 16.19 6.99
CA ILE A 60 13.21 15.32 7.48
C ILE A 60 14.58 15.98 7.32
N ARG A 61 14.87 16.56 6.16
CA ARG A 61 16.13 17.25 5.90
C ARG A 61 16.38 18.44 6.85
N LEU A 62 15.33 19.18 7.21
CA LEU A 62 15.46 20.34 8.10
C LEU A 62 15.48 19.95 9.59
N GLY A 63 14.85 18.83 9.94
CA GLY A 63 14.60 18.43 11.33
C GLY A 63 15.53 17.33 11.86
N THR A 64 16.47 16.83 11.06
CA THR A 64 17.41 15.78 11.47
C THR A 64 18.86 16.29 11.49
N LYS A 65 19.68 15.69 12.35
CA LYS A 65 21.13 15.97 12.37
C LYS A 65 21.76 15.64 11.03
N ALA A 66 21.43 14.49 10.45
CA ALA A 66 21.92 14.08 9.14
C ALA A 66 21.62 15.13 8.06
N GLY A 67 20.38 15.65 8.03
CA GLY A 67 19.99 16.69 7.08
C GLY A 67 20.72 18.01 7.28
N VAL A 68 20.95 18.44 8.52
CA VAL A 68 21.75 19.67 8.86
C VAL A 68 23.21 19.49 8.46
N GLU A 69 23.77 18.29 8.61
CA GLU A 69 25.13 17.94 8.17
C GLU A 69 25.27 17.74 6.65
N GLY A 70 24.20 17.98 5.86
CA GLY A 70 24.20 17.86 4.41
C GLY A 70 24.02 16.44 3.89
N LYS A 71 23.75 15.47 4.73
CA LYS A 71 23.36 14.09 4.33
C LYS A 71 21.92 14.10 3.86
N LYS A 72 21.59 13.20 2.92
CA LYS A 72 20.24 13.06 2.39
C LYS A 72 19.65 11.73 2.82
N ILE A 73 18.45 11.77 3.40
CA ILE A 73 17.57 10.60 3.57
C ILE A 73 16.42 10.76 2.58
N GLU A 74 16.44 9.97 1.51
CA GLU A 74 15.44 10.04 0.44
C GLU A 74 14.17 9.27 0.81
N ILE A 75 13.00 9.81 0.45
CA ILE A 75 11.73 9.05 0.50
C ILE A 75 11.45 8.46 -0.87
N LYS A 76 11.44 7.13 -0.97
CA LYS A 76 11.16 6.40 -2.20
C LYS A 76 9.79 5.75 -2.13
N ALA A 77 8.86 6.19 -2.99
CA ALA A 77 7.51 5.67 -3.12
C ALA A 77 7.31 5.02 -4.51
N PRO A 78 7.92 3.84 -4.78
CA PRO A 78 7.97 3.25 -6.12
C PRO A 78 6.61 2.86 -6.69
N LEU A 79 5.60 2.67 -5.85
CA LEU A 79 4.25 2.29 -6.26
C LEU A 79 3.31 3.48 -6.46
N LEU A 80 3.78 4.70 -6.19
CA LEU A 80 2.93 5.90 -6.09
C LEU A 80 2.11 6.17 -7.35
N LYS A 81 2.71 5.96 -8.51
CA LYS A 81 2.13 6.23 -9.84
C LYS A 81 1.71 4.96 -10.59
N LEU A 82 1.70 3.80 -9.94
CA LEU A 82 1.28 2.55 -10.55
C LEU A 82 -0.20 2.26 -10.29
N SER A 83 -0.89 1.73 -11.28
CA SER A 83 -2.22 1.12 -11.12
C SER A 83 -2.12 -0.19 -10.32
N LYS A 84 -3.24 -0.69 -9.78
CA LYS A 84 -3.27 -1.99 -9.10
C LYS A 84 -2.82 -3.13 -10.02
N LYS A 85 -3.19 -3.07 -11.30
CA LYS A 85 -2.72 -3.98 -12.34
C LYS A 85 -1.18 -4.01 -12.40
N GLU A 86 -0.55 -2.84 -12.54
CA GLU A 86 0.90 -2.71 -12.66
C GLU A 86 1.62 -3.17 -11.38
N ILE A 87 1.06 -2.88 -10.20
CA ILE A 87 1.57 -3.36 -8.92
C ILE A 87 1.55 -4.89 -8.85
N VAL A 88 0.45 -5.53 -9.28
CA VAL A 88 0.34 -6.99 -9.32
C VAL A 88 1.33 -7.60 -10.31
N ILE A 89 1.45 -7.03 -11.51
CA ILE A 89 2.43 -7.49 -12.52
C ILE A 89 3.86 -7.37 -11.97
N LEU A 90 4.21 -6.23 -11.37
CA LEU A 90 5.52 -6.01 -10.77
C LEU A 90 5.78 -6.98 -9.63
N GLY A 91 4.82 -7.18 -8.73
CA GLY A 91 4.93 -8.12 -7.62
C GLY A 91 5.12 -9.56 -8.10
N ASN A 92 4.37 -9.98 -9.12
CA ASN A 92 4.54 -11.31 -9.73
C ASN A 92 5.94 -11.49 -10.33
N LYS A 93 6.44 -10.48 -11.04
CA LYS A 93 7.80 -10.47 -11.61
C LYS A 93 8.89 -10.57 -10.53
N LEU A 94 8.64 -9.97 -9.36
CA LEU A 94 9.57 -9.99 -8.23
C LEU A 94 9.39 -11.22 -7.30
N GLY A 95 8.47 -12.13 -7.62
CA GLY A 95 8.20 -13.31 -6.81
C GLY A 95 7.53 -13.00 -5.46
N VAL A 96 6.72 -11.95 -5.39
CA VAL A 96 5.98 -11.62 -4.16
C VAL A 96 5.01 -12.77 -3.82
N PRO A 97 5.07 -13.33 -2.60
CA PRO A 97 4.16 -14.38 -2.16
C PRO A 97 2.78 -13.80 -1.85
N PHE A 98 1.95 -13.62 -2.87
CA PHE A 98 0.64 -12.96 -2.75
C PHE A 98 -0.32 -13.65 -1.79
N GLU A 99 -0.16 -14.95 -1.56
CA GLU A 99 -0.90 -15.72 -0.56
C GLU A 99 -0.65 -15.23 0.89
N LYS A 100 0.49 -14.55 1.14
CA LYS A 100 0.86 -13.95 2.42
C LYS A 100 0.50 -12.47 2.52
N THR A 101 -0.06 -11.87 1.44
CA THR A 101 -0.44 -10.45 1.43
C THR A 101 -1.90 -10.27 1.84
N TRP A 102 -2.18 -9.22 2.60
CA TRP A 102 -3.51 -8.92 3.09
C TRP A 102 -3.94 -7.50 2.76
N SER A 103 -5.19 -7.32 2.33
CA SER A 103 -5.75 -6.01 1.98
C SER A 103 -7.07 -5.70 2.70
N CYS A 104 -7.79 -6.71 3.19
CA CYS A 104 -9.12 -6.55 3.76
C CYS A 104 -9.10 -5.76 5.07
N TYR A 105 -10.00 -4.76 5.20
CA TYR A 105 -10.12 -3.96 6.41
C TYR A 105 -10.92 -4.63 7.54
N GLN A 106 -11.64 -5.72 7.29
CA GLN A 106 -12.50 -6.35 8.29
C GLN A 106 -11.77 -7.27 9.28
N GLY A 107 -10.48 -7.57 9.06
CA GLY A 107 -9.65 -8.32 10.00
C GLY A 107 -10.14 -9.74 10.33
N LYS A 108 -10.96 -10.35 9.45
CA LYS A 108 -11.44 -11.74 9.60
C LYS A 108 -10.42 -12.74 9.06
N GLU A 109 -10.62 -14.04 9.26
CA GLU A 109 -9.74 -15.09 8.73
C GLU A 109 -9.68 -15.12 7.19
N ARG A 110 -10.70 -14.58 6.52
CA ARG A 110 -10.78 -14.49 5.05
C ARG A 110 -11.15 -13.07 4.62
N PRO A 111 -10.69 -12.63 3.44
CA PRO A 111 -11.12 -11.35 2.88
C PRO A 111 -12.63 -11.30 2.70
N CYS A 112 -13.26 -10.17 3.04
CA CYS A 112 -14.72 -10.04 2.95
C CYS A 112 -15.26 -9.99 1.51
N GLY A 113 -14.42 -9.63 0.52
CA GLY A 113 -14.83 -9.46 -0.87
C GLY A 113 -15.59 -8.15 -1.18
N GLU A 114 -16.04 -7.42 -0.17
CA GLU A 114 -16.99 -6.30 -0.31
C GLU A 114 -16.39 -4.93 -0.05
N CYS A 115 -15.37 -4.82 0.80
CA CYS A 115 -14.74 -3.54 1.08
C CYS A 115 -13.93 -3.03 -0.10
N ASP A 116 -13.75 -1.72 -0.19
CA ASP A 116 -13.02 -1.06 -1.29
C ASP A 116 -11.66 -1.72 -1.56
N SER A 117 -10.95 -2.08 -0.51
CA SER A 117 -9.64 -2.72 -0.62
C SER A 117 -9.71 -4.11 -1.27
N CYS A 118 -10.74 -4.92 -0.94
CA CYS A 118 -10.98 -6.20 -1.59
C CYS A 118 -11.37 -6.03 -3.06
N ILE A 119 -12.25 -5.07 -3.35
CA ILE A 119 -12.70 -4.77 -4.71
C ILE A 119 -11.53 -4.32 -5.58
N LEU A 120 -10.69 -3.40 -5.07
CA LEU A 120 -9.50 -2.91 -5.78
C LEU A 120 -8.45 -4.01 -5.99
N ARG A 121 -8.25 -4.89 -4.99
CA ARG A 121 -7.37 -6.05 -5.13
C ARG A 121 -7.86 -6.98 -6.23
N ALA A 122 -9.12 -7.40 -6.17
CA ALA A 122 -9.71 -8.29 -7.17
C ALA A 122 -9.65 -7.70 -8.59
N LYS A 123 -9.90 -6.38 -8.71
CA LYS A 123 -9.74 -5.65 -9.98
C LYS A 123 -8.30 -5.73 -10.49
N GLY A 124 -7.31 -5.44 -9.63
CA GLY A 124 -5.89 -5.45 -10.01
C GLY A 124 -5.43 -6.82 -10.53
N PHE A 125 -5.78 -7.90 -9.82
CA PHE A 125 -5.44 -9.26 -10.24
C PHE A 125 -6.15 -9.66 -11.55
N ARG A 126 -7.44 -9.36 -11.68
CA ARG A 126 -8.20 -9.64 -12.92
C ARG A 126 -7.62 -8.91 -14.13
N GLU A 127 -7.30 -7.62 -13.99
CA GLU A 127 -6.72 -6.81 -15.06
C GLU A 127 -5.28 -7.22 -15.42
N ALA A 128 -4.55 -7.77 -14.45
CA ALA A 128 -3.22 -8.33 -14.66
C ALA A 128 -3.25 -9.71 -15.34
N GLY A 129 -4.41 -10.38 -15.42
CA GLY A 129 -4.52 -11.75 -15.90
C GLY A 129 -3.88 -12.79 -14.96
N ILE A 130 -3.75 -12.45 -13.68
CA ILE A 130 -3.13 -13.30 -12.65
C ILE A 130 -4.20 -13.72 -11.64
N VAL A 131 -4.20 -15.00 -11.25
CA VAL A 131 -5.14 -15.50 -10.26
C VAL A 131 -4.72 -14.99 -8.87
N ASP A 132 -5.66 -14.35 -8.13
CA ASP A 132 -5.41 -14.00 -6.74
C ASP A 132 -5.52 -15.23 -5.86
N PRO A 133 -4.44 -15.66 -5.18
CA PRO A 133 -4.44 -16.88 -4.36
C PRO A 133 -5.42 -16.80 -3.18
N LEU A 134 -5.79 -15.59 -2.72
CA LEU A 134 -6.79 -15.43 -1.65
C LEU A 134 -8.23 -15.55 -2.15
N SER A 135 -8.51 -15.33 -3.43
CA SER A 135 -9.85 -15.50 -4.01
C SER A 135 -10.13 -16.95 -4.42
N ALA A 136 -9.12 -17.73 -4.78
CA ALA A 136 -9.27 -19.13 -5.13
C ALA A 136 -9.80 -19.99 -3.96
N SER A 137 -9.52 -19.59 -2.73
CA SER A 137 -10.08 -20.25 -1.54
C SER A 137 -11.60 -20.04 -1.36
N LEU A 138 -12.20 -19.07 -2.05
CA LEU A 138 -13.65 -18.81 -2.02
C LEU A 138 -14.43 -19.68 -3.02
N GLN A 139 -13.81 -20.12 -4.12
CA GLN A 139 -14.47 -20.91 -5.18
C GLN A 139 -14.54 -22.40 -4.85
N GLY A 140 -13.69 -22.91 -3.98
CA GLY A 140 -13.70 -24.33 -3.56
C GLY A 140 -14.89 -24.75 -2.68
N MET A 141 -15.61 -23.82 -2.08
CA MET A 141 -16.74 -24.14 -1.17
C MET A 141 -18.11 -24.14 -1.81
N THR A 142 -18.25 -23.61 -3.03
CA THR A 142 -19.56 -23.68 -3.74
C THR A 142 -19.79 -25.00 -4.45
N SER A 143 -18.75 -25.82 -4.66
CA SER A 143 -18.87 -27.14 -5.28
C SER A 143 -19.23 -28.27 -4.31
N GLU A 144 -19.02 -28.11 -2.99
CA GLU A 144 -19.34 -29.16 -2.01
C GLU A 144 -20.79 -29.12 -1.49
N ILE A 145 -21.51 -28.00 -1.70
CA ILE A 145 -22.93 -27.88 -1.25
C ILE A 145 -23.90 -28.51 -2.27
N SER A 146 -23.45 -28.78 -3.51
CA SER A 146 -24.30 -29.36 -4.57
C SER A 146 -24.33 -30.88 -4.65
N ALA A 147 -23.61 -31.59 -3.76
CA ALA A 147 -23.47 -33.05 -3.82
C ALA A 147 -24.32 -33.81 -2.79
N HIS A 148 -25.17 -33.11 -2.03
CA HIS A 148 -26.09 -33.72 -1.07
C HIS A 148 -27.52 -33.19 -1.25
N HIS A 149 -28.13 -33.54 -2.38
CA HIS A 149 -29.61 -33.61 -2.52
C HIS A 149 -29.93 -34.77 -3.44
#